data_1838a6da393b0a8a1c450d83883cd204
#
_entry.id   1838a6da393b0a8a1c450d83883cd204
#
_cell.length_a   1.000
_cell.length_b   1.000
_cell.length_c   1.000
_cell.angle_alpha   90.00
_cell.angle_beta   90.00
_cell.angle_gamma   90.00
#
_symmetry.space_group_name_H-M   'P 1'
#
loop_
_entity.id
_entity.type
_entity.pdbx_description
1 polymer ?
#
loop_
_entity_poly.entity_id
_entity_poly.type
_entity_poly.pdbx_seq_one_letter_code
_entity_poly.pdbx_strand_id
1 'polypeptide(L)' 'MSKYNVYANYECVWEGDDYDVALQEYTDCINEDPDGVIDLYDVDEFGNMICLEGIN' A
#
# COMPACT_ATOMS: atom_id res chain seq x y z
N MET A 1 -17.28 1.49 0.39
CA MET A 1 -16.32 0.75 -0.44
C MET A 1 -14.92 1.01 0.07
N SER A 2 -14.12 -0.06 0.20
CA SER A 2 -12.74 0.07 0.67
C SER A 2 -11.85 0.62 -0.43
N LYS A 3 -10.91 1.48 -0.05
CA LYS A 3 -9.82 1.89 -0.91
C LYS A 3 -8.51 1.35 -0.34
N TYR A 4 -7.54 1.17 -1.22
CA TYR A 4 -6.21 0.72 -0.83
C TYR A 4 -5.18 1.70 -1.31
N ASN A 5 -4.17 1.95 -0.50
CA ASN A 5 -3.04 2.81 -0.84
C ASN A 5 -1.75 2.02 -0.64
N VAL A 6 -0.84 2.15 -1.59
CA VAL A 6 0.52 1.62 -1.46
C VAL A 6 1.48 2.79 -1.29
N TYR A 7 2.26 2.76 -0.22
CA TYR A 7 3.24 3.78 0.07
C TYR A 7 4.64 3.19 -0.06
N ALA A 8 5.52 3.94 -0.68
CA ALA A 8 6.94 3.60 -0.78
C ALA A 8 7.73 4.78 -0.24
N ASN A 9 8.49 4.55 0.83
CA ASN A 9 9.29 5.56 1.51
C ASN A 9 8.46 6.79 1.89
N TYR A 10 7.27 6.53 2.46
CA TYR A 10 6.31 7.54 2.94
C TYR A 10 5.64 8.35 1.84
N GLU A 11 5.74 7.90 0.59
CA GLU A 11 5.08 8.54 -0.54
C GLU A 11 4.06 7.57 -1.16
N CYS A 12 2.83 8.05 -1.40
CA CYS A 12 1.80 7.23 -2.02
C CYS A 12 2.14 7.03 -3.50
N VAL A 13 2.38 5.78 -3.88
CA VAL A 13 2.75 5.42 -5.25
C VAL A 13 1.61 4.77 -6.02
N TRP A 14 0.57 4.33 -5.32
CA TRP A 14 -0.61 3.72 -5.95
C TRP A 14 -1.82 3.87 -5.06
N GLU A 15 -2.97 4.08 -5.68
CA GLU A 15 -4.26 4.16 -5.00
C GLU A 15 -5.32 3.51 -5.87
N GLY A 16 -6.20 2.74 -5.26
CA GLY A 16 -7.28 2.08 -5.97
C GLY A 16 -8.17 1.28 -5.05
N ASP A 17 -9.15 0.58 -5.61
CA ASP A 17 -10.13 -0.19 -4.87
C ASP A 17 -10.03 -1.70 -5.07
N ASP A 18 -9.01 -2.18 -5.79
CA ASP A 18 -8.78 -3.60 -6.03
C ASP A 18 -7.65 -4.10 -5.13
N TYR A 19 -8.00 -4.97 -4.17
CA TYR A 19 -7.02 -5.51 -3.22
C TYR A 19 -5.92 -6.32 -3.91
N ASP A 20 -6.28 -7.14 -4.90
CA ASP A 20 -5.30 -7.99 -5.60
C ASP A 20 -4.27 -7.14 -6.34
N VAL A 21 -4.73 -6.06 -6.99
CA VAL A 21 -3.83 -5.12 -7.67
C VAL A 21 -2.98 -4.36 -6.65
N ALA A 22 -3.58 -3.94 -5.54
CA ALA A 22 -2.85 -3.26 -4.47
C ALA A 22 -1.73 -4.14 -3.93
N LEU A 23 -2.02 -5.42 -3.70
CA LEU A 23 -1.04 -6.38 -3.19
C LEU A 23 0.08 -6.61 -4.21
N GLN A 24 -0.24 -6.65 -5.50
CA GLN A 24 0.76 -6.78 -6.55
C GLN A 24 1.68 -5.55 -6.60
N GLU A 25 1.10 -4.35 -6.52
CA GLU A 25 1.89 -3.11 -6.50
C GLU A 25 2.79 -3.06 -5.27
N TYR A 26 2.29 -3.48 -4.12
CA TYR A 26 3.07 -3.58 -2.89
C TYR A 26 4.26 -4.52 -3.08
N THR A 27 4.02 -5.71 -3.65
CA THR A 27 5.08 -6.70 -3.91
C THR A 27 6.10 -6.17 -4.91
N ASP A 28 5.64 -5.50 -5.96
CA ASP A 28 6.54 -4.91 -6.98
C ASP A 28 7.44 -3.85 -6.35
N CYS A 29 6.91 -3.02 -5.46
CA CYS A 29 7.71 -2.01 -4.76
C CYS A 29 8.79 -2.66 -3.89
N ILE A 30 8.46 -3.77 -3.21
CA ILE A 30 9.43 -4.51 -2.40
C ILE A 30 10.55 -5.06 -3.28
N ASN A 31 10.19 -5.60 -4.45
CA ASN A 31 11.16 -6.16 -5.39
C ASN A 31 12.09 -5.08 -5.95
N GLU A 32 11.59 -3.87 -6.17
CA GLU A 32 12.38 -2.76 -6.68
C GLU A 32 13.25 -2.12 -5.60
N ASP A 33 12.77 -2.09 -4.36
CA ASP A 33 13.47 -1.44 -3.26
C ASP A 33 13.31 -2.26 -1.97
N PRO A 34 14.03 -3.40 -1.86
CA PRO A 34 13.88 -4.28 -0.69
C PRO A 34 14.35 -3.66 0.62
N ASP A 35 15.14 -2.61 0.57
CA ASP A 35 15.58 -1.88 1.76
C ASP A 35 14.68 -0.69 2.09
N GLY A 36 13.72 -0.38 1.23
CA GLY A 36 12.80 0.73 1.42
C GLY A 36 11.69 0.42 2.42
N VAL A 37 11.00 1.46 2.85
CA VAL A 37 9.82 1.33 3.71
C VAL A 37 8.60 1.24 2.80
N ILE A 38 8.02 0.05 2.68
CA ILE A 38 6.88 -0.19 1.81
C ILE A 38 5.69 -0.58 2.68
N ASP A 39 4.56 0.09 2.51
CA ASP A 39 3.35 -0.13 3.30
C ASP A 39 2.13 -0.27 2.40
N LEU A 40 1.20 -1.13 2.80
CA LEU A 40 -0.10 -1.30 2.18
C LEU A 40 -1.18 -0.94 3.20
N TYR A 41 -2.04 0.00 2.85
CA TYR A 41 -3.11 0.47 3.73
C TYR A 41 -4.48 0.18 3.15
N ASP A 42 -5.43 -0.12 4.06
CA ASP A 42 -6.86 -0.09 3.79
C ASP A 42 -7.38 1.27 4.28
N VAL A 43 -8.10 1.98 3.45
CA VAL A 43 -8.70 3.28 3.79
C VAL A 43 -10.21 3.11 3.82
N ASP A 44 -10.82 3.34 4.98
CA ASP A 44 -12.27 3.22 5.13
C ASP A 44 -12.99 4.46 4.55
N GLU A 45 -14.32 4.42 4.56
CA GLU A 45 -15.13 5.50 4.01
C GLU A 45 -15.03 6.80 4.82
N PHE A 46 -14.47 6.75 6.01
CA PHE A 46 -14.24 7.92 6.85
C PHE A 46 -12.83 8.48 6.71
N GLY A 47 -12.00 7.87 5.86
CA GLY A 47 -10.63 8.29 5.64
C GLY A 47 -9.62 7.74 6.63
N ASN A 48 -10.02 6.79 7.49
CA ASN A 48 -9.11 6.15 8.42
C ASN A 48 -8.25 5.12 7.69
N MET A 49 -6.95 5.17 7.91
CA MET A 49 -6.00 4.26 7.28
C MET A 49 -5.55 3.18 8.25
N ILE A 50 -5.66 1.93 7.81
CA ILE A 50 -5.25 0.77 8.59
C ILE A 50 -4.14 0.07 7.82
N CYS A 51 -2.97 -0.08 8.43
CA CYS A 51 -1.85 -0.76 7.80
C CYS A 51 -2.10 -2.26 7.77
N LEU A 52 -2.21 -2.83 6.57
CA LEU A 52 -2.43 -4.26 6.38
C LEU A 52 -1.11 -5.02 6.30
N GLU A 53 -0.15 -4.47 5.60
CA GLU A 53 1.17 -5.07 5.39
C GLU A 53 2.21 -3.97 5.38
N GLY A 54 3.43 -4.30 5.80
CA GLY A 54 4.54 -3.36 5.77
C GLY A 54 5.87 -4.06 5.99
N ILE A 55 6.94 -3.47 5.43
CA ILE A 55 8.31 -3.93 5.63
C ILE A 55 9.18 -2.76 6.09
N ASN A 56 10.19 -3.12 6.90
CA ASN A 56 11.16 -2.15 7.46
C ASN A 56 10.43 -1.07 8.28
#